data_5f7bd2b4fa932da2f2e9f5eeab73a2fc
#
_entry.id   5f7bd2b4fa932da2f2e9f5eeab73a2fc
#
_cell.length_a   1.000
_cell.length_b   1.000
_cell.length_c   1.000
_cell.angle_alpha   90.00
_cell.angle_beta   90.00
_cell.angle_gamma   90.00
#
_symmetry.space_group_name_H-M   'P 1'
#
loop_
_entity.id
_entity.type
_entity.pdbx_description
1 polymer ?
#
loop_
_entity_poly.entity_id
_entity_poly.type
_entity_poly.pdbx_seq_one_letter_code
_entity_poly.pdbx_strand_id
1 'polypeptide(L)'
;MKPMQSDPTVQPVPTSVTEQVDAADITLSNPKWAVIGLGSNLGNRLETLQGAVDLLEDTPGVRVKAVSPVYETEPWGVESGSQPSYFNAVALVKTTLPPASLLERGQAIEEAFDRVREERWGPRTIDIDILSYANVVSDDPVLTLPHPRAHERGFVLAPWHDVDPEAQLPGRGTVAELLAAVSTEGVQARADLELRLPE
;
A
#
# COMPACT_ATOMS: atom_id res chain seq x y z
N MET A 1 53.07 24.86 17.24
CA MET A 1 51.87 24.14 16.83
C MET A 1 52.28 23.12 15.78
N LYS A 2 52.32 21.82 16.10
CA LYS A 2 52.62 20.77 15.10
C LYS A 2 51.36 20.51 14.26
N PRO A 3 51.49 20.37 12.93
CA PRO A 3 50.35 19.97 12.11
C PRO A 3 49.94 18.53 12.48
N MET A 4 48.63 18.32 12.65
CA MET A 4 48.05 16.99 12.82
C MET A 4 48.37 16.13 11.59
N GLN A 5 49.13 15.05 11.77
CA GLN A 5 49.33 14.04 10.76
C GLN A 5 47.99 13.28 10.56
N SER A 6 47.50 13.28 9.35
CA SER A 6 46.35 12.44 8.96
C SER A 6 46.77 10.97 9.09
N ASP A 7 45.93 10.17 9.74
CA ASP A 7 46.10 8.74 9.89
C ASP A 7 46.04 8.05 8.51
N PRO A 8 47.11 7.37 8.06
CA PRO A 8 47.13 6.77 6.73
C PRO A 8 46.25 5.51 6.60
N THR A 9 45.54 5.09 7.67
CA THR A 9 44.64 3.94 7.66
C THR A 9 43.21 4.26 7.28
N VAL A 10 42.86 5.54 7.22
CA VAL A 10 41.50 5.98 6.79
C VAL A 10 41.53 6.13 5.27
N GLN A 11 40.98 5.15 4.57
CA GLN A 11 40.78 5.26 3.14
C GLN A 11 39.57 6.22 2.86
N PRO A 12 39.66 7.11 1.87
CA PRO A 12 38.55 7.96 1.50
C PRO A 12 37.39 7.08 1.00
N VAL A 13 36.17 7.40 1.43
CA VAL A 13 34.96 6.71 0.96
C VAL A 13 34.85 6.91 -0.57
N PRO A 14 34.67 5.82 -1.35
CA PRO A 14 34.52 5.94 -2.80
C PRO A 14 33.37 6.89 -3.18
N THR A 15 33.57 7.72 -4.19
CA THR A 15 32.60 8.71 -4.67
C THR A 15 31.23 8.07 -5.00
N SER A 16 31.25 6.83 -5.51
CA SER A 16 30.02 6.08 -5.79
C SER A 16 29.18 5.78 -4.55
N VAL A 17 29.81 5.59 -3.39
CA VAL A 17 29.09 5.38 -2.11
C VAL A 17 28.51 6.70 -1.60
N THR A 18 29.28 7.79 -1.74
CA THR A 18 28.81 9.13 -1.37
C THR A 18 27.61 9.54 -2.23
N GLU A 19 27.66 9.31 -3.55
CA GLU A 19 26.55 9.59 -4.46
C GLU A 19 25.30 8.74 -4.13
N GLN A 20 25.48 7.48 -3.70
CA GLN A 20 24.36 6.63 -3.26
C GLN A 20 23.74 7.11 -1.95
N VAL A 21 24.54 7.59 -1.01
CA VAL A 21 24.05 8.16 0.26
C VAL A 21 23.33 9.47 0.00
N ASP A 22 23.87 10.34 -0.87
CA ASP A 22 23.22 11.61 -1.24
C ASP A 22 21.90 11.35 -1.99
N ALA A 23 21.82 10.34 -2.86
CA ALA A 23 20.60 9.93 -3.52
C ALA A 23 19.56 9.37 -2.54
N ALA A 24 20.00 8.60 -1.53
CA ALA A 24 19.13 8.11 -0.46
C ALA A 24 18.58 9.26 0.41
N ASP A 25 19.42 10.23 0.74
CA ASP A 25 19.05 11.42 1.53
C ASP A 25 18.03 12.29 0.79
N ILE A 26 18.18 12.46 -0.52
CA ILE A 26 17.20 13.14 -1.38
C ILE A 26 15.85 12.39 -1.38
N THR A 27 15.87 11.08 -1.36
CA THR A 27 14.66 10.25 -1.29
C THR A 27 13.95 10.42 0.06
N LEU A 28 14.70 10.51 1.16
CA LEU A 28 14.20 10.76 2.51
C LEU A 28 13.59 12.16 2.68
N SER A 29 14.06 13.15 1.90
CA SER A 29 13.60 14.54 1.96
C SER A 29 12.40 14.88 1.07
N ASN A 30 12.01 13.98 0.14
CA ASN A 30 10.94 14.23 -0.82
C ASN A 30 9.89 13.09 -0.80
N PRO A 31 8.92 13.13 0.13
CA PRO A 31 7.92 12.07 0.25
C PRO A 31 7.08 11.94 -1.02
N LYS A 32 6.84 10.70 -1.43
CA LYS A 32 6.02 10.31 -2.57
C LYS A 32 4.64 9.90 -2.11
N TRP A 33 3.65 10.10 -2.96
CA TRP A 33 2.34 9.50 -2.76
C TRP A 33 2.37 8.02 -3.10
N ALA A 34 1.76 7.21 -2.25
CA ALA A 34 1.44 5.83 -2.56
C ALA A 34 -0.01 5.53 -2.18
N VAL A 35 -0.60 4.59 -2.88
CA VAL A 35 -1.97 4.14 -2.67
C VAL A 35 -1.91 2.68 -2.22
N ILE A 36 -2.49 2.42 -1.07
CA ILE A 36 -2.47 1.11 -0.41
C ILE A 36 -3.89 0.54 -0.39
N GLY A 37 -4.05 -0.65 -0.94
CA GLY A 37 -5.26 -1.44 -0.80
C GLY A 37 -5.21 -2.26 0.47
N LEU A 38 -6.30 -2.30 1.21
CA LEU A 38 -6.48 -3.05 2.45
C LEU A 38 -7.68 -3.97 2.30
N GLY A 39 -7.53 -5.26 2.66
CA GLY A 39 -8.62 -6.24 2.60
C GLY A 39 -8.57 -7.20 3.78
N SER A 40 -9.73 -7.47 4.41
CA SER A 40 -9.85 -8.43 5.51
C SER A 40 -11.16 -9.22 5.40
N ASN A 41 -11.12 -10.56 5.59
CA ASN A 41 -12.33 -11.37 5.60
C ASN A 41 -12.41 -12.36 6.79
N LEU A 42 -11.49 -12.30 7.74
CA LEU A 42 -11.50 -13.12 8.94
C LEU A 42 -11.59 -12.28 10.21
N GLY A 43 -12.22 -12.84 11.24
CA GLY A 43 -12.30 -12.24 12.57
C GLY A 43 -13.05 -10.90 12.61
N ASN A 44 -12.59 -9.97 13.42
CA ASN A 44 -13.12 -8.61 13.47
C ASN A 44 -12.51 -7.76 12.35
N ARG A 45 -13.08 -7.88 11.14
CA ARG A 45 -12.59 -7.26 9.90
C ARG A 45 -12.36 -5.76 10.02
N LEU A 46 -13.25 -5.03 10.74
CA LEU A 46 -13.12 -3.57 10.89
C LEU A 46 -11.94 -3.20 11.79
N GLU A 47 -11.82 -3.86 12.95
CA GLU A 47 -10.68 -3.63 13.85
C GLU A 47 -9.35 -4.02 13.19
N THR A 48 -9.36 -5.05 12.36
CA THR A 48 -8.18 -5.47 11.59
C THR A 48 -7.78 -4.40 10.58
N LEU A 49 -8.73 -3.84 9.82
CA LEU A 49 -8.45 -2.73 8.90
C LEU A 49 -7.94 -1.50 9.63
N GLN A 50 -8.57 -1.13 10.77
CA GLN A 50 -8.12 0.02 11.58
C GLN A 50 -6.71 -0.20 12.11
N GLY A 51 -6.43 -1.37 12.66
CA GLY A 51 -5.08 -1.69 13.14
C GLY A 51 -4.01 -1.67 12.03
N ALA A 52 -4.37 -2.07 10.80
CA ALA A 52 -3.46 -1.95 9.67
C ALA A 52 -3.19 -0.49 9.30
N VAL A 53 -4.21 0.39 9.34
CA VAL A 53 -4.06 1.84 9.13
C VAL A 53 -3.17 2.45 10.22
N ASP A 54 -3.38 2.09 11.49
CA ASP A 54 -2.58 2.57 12.62
C ASP A 54 -1.11 2.13 12.49
N LEU A 55 -0.85 0.87 12.15
CA LEU A 55 0.51 0.36 11.93
C LEU A 55 1.20 0.95 10.69
N LEU A 56 0.45 1.33 9.65
CA LEU A 56 0.99 2.10 8.53
C LEU A 56 1.47 3.48 8.99
N GLU A 57 0.69 4.19 9.81
CA GLU A 57 1.08 5.50 10.37
C GLU A 57 2.29 5.37 11.30
N ASP A 58 2.33 4.33 12.14
CA ASP A 58 3.45 4.05 13.06
C ASP A 58 4.74 3.64 12.31
N THR A 59 4.64 3.32 11.01
CA THR A 59 5.80 2.95 10.21
C THR A 59 6.68 4.18 9.94
N PRO A 60 7.97 4.17 10.38
CA PRO A 60 8.88 5.27 10.10
C PRO A 60 8.97 5.57 8.60
N GLY A 61 8.77 6.83 8.23
CA GLY A 61 8.79 7.27 6.84
C GLY A 61 7.46 7.09 6.09
N VAL A 62 6.38 6.70 6.76
CA VAL A 62 5.02 6.65 6.22
C VAL A 62 4.12 7.61 7.00
N ARG A 63 3.18 8.24 6.30
CA ARG A 63 2.12 9.08 6.88
C ARG A 63 0.82 8.83 6.14
N VAL A 64 -0.19 8.35 6.84
CA VAL A 64 -1.54 8.18 6.29
C VAL A 64 -2.20 9.55 6.15
N LYS A 65 -2.69 9.87 4.96
CA LYS A 65 -3.29 11.18 4.64
C LYS A 65 -4.80 11.12 4.46
N ALA A 66 -5.29 10.00 3.98
CA ALA A 66 -6.72 9.75 3.86
C ALA A 66 -6.99 8.25 3.86
N VAL A 67 -8.16 7.87 4.30
CA VAL A 67 -8.72 6.51 4.17
C VAL A 67 -10.09 6.60 3.55
N SER A 68 -10.42 5.64 2.71
CA SER A 68 -11.72 5.54 2.06
C SER A 68 -12.81 5.06 3.03
N PRO A 69 -14.09 5.20 2.66
CA PRO A 69 -15.15 4.37 3.23
C PRO A 69 -14.81 2.88 3.15
N VAL A 70 -15.41 2.08 4.03
CA VAL A 70 -15.30 0.62 4.00
C VAL A 70 -16.29 0.07 2.97
N TYR A 71 -15.83 -0.85 2.14
CA TYR A 71 -16.65 -1.59 1.18
C TYR A 71 -16.72 -3.05 1.55
N GLU A 72 -17.91 -3.63 1.53
CA GLU A 72 -18.13 -5.06 1.69
C GLU A 72 -18.25 -5.71 0.32
N THR A 73 -17.53 -6.83 0.12
CA THR A 73 -17.52 -7.55 -1.16
C THR A 73 -17.46 -9.05 -0.93
N GLU A 74 -18.09 -9.81 -1.82
CA GLU A 74 -17.89 -11.25 -1.86
C GLU A 74 -16.45 -11.60 -2.29
N PRO A 75 -15.91 -12.75 -1.86
CA PRO A 75 -14.60 -13.21 -2.28
C PRO A 75 -14.52 -13.33 -3.81
N TRP A 76 -13.48 -12.76 -4.39
CA TRP A 76 -13.31 -12.74 -5.83
C TRP A 76 -12.56 -13.98 -6.35
N GLY A 77 -13.10 -14.63 -7.38
CA GLY A 77 -12.48 -15.79 -8.02
C GLY A 77 -12.67 -17.13 -7.30
N VAL A 78 -13.57 -17.20 -6.32
CA VAL A 78 -14.00 -18.42 -5.63
C VAL A 78 -15.51 -18.59 -5.73
N GLU A 79 -16.01 -19.78 -5.37
CA GLU A 79 -17.46 -20.05 -5.34
C GLU A 79 -18.14 -19.17 -4.29
N SER A 80 -19.28 -18.54 -4.68
CA SER A 80 -20.05 -17.69 -3.78
C SER A 80 -20.45 -18.43 -2.52
N GLY A 81 -20.24 -17.81 -1.36
CA GLY A 81 -20.53 -18.40 -0.05
C GLY A 81 -19.48 -19.41 0.47
N SER A 82 -18.41 -19.69 -0.28
CA SER A 82 -17.32 -20.57 0.18
C SER A 82 -16.44 -19.95 1.25
N GLN A 83 -16.43 -18.61 1.34
CA GLN A 83 -15.65 -17.83 2.31
C GLN A 83 -16.50 -16.65 2.81
N PRO A 84 -16.16 -16.07 3.98
CA PRO A 84 -16.76 -14.81 4.43
C PRO A 84 -16.50 -13.67 3.45
N SER A 85 -17.40 -12.67 3.41
CA SER A 85 -17.20 -11.43 2.66
C SER A 85 -15.99 -10.65 3.17
N TYR A 86 -15.36 -9.90 2.27
CA TYR A 86 -14.26 -9.00 2.59
C TYR A 86 -14.79 -7.63 3.01
N PHE A 87 -14.10 -6.99 3.94
CA PHE A 87 -14.07 -5.55 4.05
C PHE A 87 -12.83 -5.04 3.35
N ASN A 88 -13.03 -4.10 2.43
CA ASN A 88 -11.96 -3.46 1.66
C ASN A 88 -11.96 -1.96 1.89
N ALA A 89 -10.79 -1.38 1.90
CA ALA A 89 -10.57 0.05 1.95
C ALA A 89 -9.31 0.44 1.18
N VAL A 90 -9.17 1.73 0.90
CA VAL A 90 -7.95 2.30 0.31
C VAL A 90 -7.41 3.37 1.23
N ALA A 91 -6.11 3.33 1.48
CA ALA A 91 -5.38 4.37 2.19
C ALA A 91 -4.46 5.14 1.24
N LEU A 92 -4.52 6.47 1.30
CA LEU A 92 -3.56 7.36 0.65
C LEU A 92 -2.46 7.69 1.64
N VAL A 93 -1.23 7.40 1.28
CA VAL A 93 -0.08 7.65 2.14
C VAL A 93 0.95 8.54 1.46
N LYS A 94 1.65 9.35 2.26
CA LYS A 94 2.94 9.96 1.87
C LYS A 94 4.06 9.14 2.50
N THR A 95 5.05 8.77 1.69
CA THR A 95 6.17 7.97 2.17
C THR A 95 7.50 8.44 1.61
N THR A 96 8.53 8.34 2.45
CA THR A 96 9.94 8.49 2.07
C THR A 96 10.60 7.14 1.77
N LEU A 97 9.89 6.02 2.03
CA LEU A 97 10.39 4.69 1.76
C LEU A 97 10.38 4.40 0.26
N PRO A 98 11.42 3.74 -0.28
CA PRO A 98 11.36 3.16 -1.61
C PRO A 98 10.24 2.12 -1.74
N PRO A 99 9.73 1.84 -2.96
CA PRO A 99 8.62 0.89 -3.16
C PRO A 99 8.87 -0.50 -2.53
N ALA A 100 10.08 -1.04 -2.68
CA ALA A 100 10.44 -2.35 -2.10
C ALA A 100 10.37 -2.34 -0.57
N SER A 101 10.88 -1.28 0.08
CA SER A 101 10.82 -1.15 1.53
C SER A 101 9.39 -0.94 2.03
N LEU A 102 8.56 -0.22 1.28
CA LEU A 102 7.13 -0.08 1.60
C LEU A 102 6.41 -1.44 1.51
N LEU A 103 6.73 -2.26 0.51
CA LEU A 103 6.22 -3.63 0.39
C LEU A 103 6.61 -4.48 1.59
N GLU A 104 7.89 -4.47 2.00
CA GLU A 104 8.39 -5.18 3.18
C GLU A 104 7.63 -4.76 4.46
N ARG A 105 7.30 -3.47 4.60
CA ARG A 105 6.51 -2.98 5.74
C ARG A 105 5.06 -3.46 5.68
N GLY A 106 4.42 -3.47 4.52
CA GLY A 106 3.10 -4.06 4.33
C GLY A 106 3.10 -5.55 4.73
N GLN A 107 4.07 -6.32 4.28
CA GLN A 107 4.22 -7.74 4.64
C GLN A 107 4.44 -7.95 6.13
N ALA A 108 5.27 -7.10 6.79
CA ALA A 108 5.47 -7.17 8.23
C ALA A 108 4.19 -6.86 9.02
N ILE A 109 3.34 -5.95 8.55
CA ILE A 109 2.02 -5.69 9.14
C ILE A 109 1.12 -6.92 8.96
N GLU A 110 1.08 -7.53 7.77
CA GLU A 110 0.32 -8.77 7.53
C GLU A 110 0.75 -9.90 8.48
N GLU A 111 2.05 -10.06 8.70
CA GLU A 111 2.62 -11.03 9.63
C GLU A 111 2.22 -10.76 11.08
N ALA A 112 2.16 -9.48 11.49
CA ALA A 112 1.73 -9.10 12.84
C ALA A 112 0.27 -9.46 13.14
N PHE A 113 -0.55 -9.66 12.12
CA PHE A 113 -1.93 -10.16 12.23
C PHE A 113 -2.05 -11.68 12.06
N ASP A 114 -0.96 -12.43 12.26
CA ASP A 114 -0.91 -13.90 12.14
C ASP A 114 -1.43 -14.40 10.79
N ARG A 115 -1.03 -13.75 9.68
CA ARG A 115 -1.38 -14.20 8.34
C ARG A 115 -0.80 -15.61 8.08
N VAL A 116 -1.63 -16.61 8.11
CA VAL A 116 -1.27 -17.96 7.66
C VAL A 116 -1.53 -18.07 6.16
N ARG A 117 -0.48 -18.13 5.35
CA ARG A 117 -0.58 -18.41 3.91
C ARG A 117 -0.76 -19.93 3.70
N GLU A 118 -1.98 -20.43 3.84
CA GLU A 118 -2.23 -21.87 3.60
C GLU A 118 -2.53 -22.15 2.12
N GLU A 119 -3.26 -21.26 1.42
CA GLU A 119 -3.66 -21.50 0.03
C GLU A 119 -3.69 -20.20 -0.80
N ARG A 120 -3.45 -20.31 -2.12
CA ARG A 120 -3.71 -19.24 -3.08
C ARG A 120 -5.22 -18.96 -3.10
N TRP A 121 -5.63 -17.70 -2.89
CA TRP A 121 -7.04 -17.28 -2.76
C TRP A 121 -7.75 -17.74 -1.47
N GLY A 122 -7.02 -18.22 -0.46
CA GLY A 122 -7.56 -18.57 0.87
C GLY A 122 -8.01 -17.34 1.68
N PRO A 123 -8.79 -17.58 2.76
CA PRO A 123 -9.19 -16.53 3.72
C PRO A 123 -7.97 -15.86 4.34
N ARG A 124 -8.08 -14.55 4.63
CA ARG A 124 -6.96 -13.76 5.16
C ARG A 124 -7.39 -12.84 6.28
N THR A 125 -6.58 -12.78 7.34
CA THR A 125 -6.78 -11.79 8.39
C THR A 125 -6.66 -10.38 7.81
N ILE A 126 -5.57 -10.10 7.07
CA ILE A 126 -5.34 -8.84 6.36
C ILE A 126 -4.56 -9.09 5.05
N ASP A 127 -4.85 -8.29 4.05
CA ASP A 127 -4.14 -8.22 2.77
C ASP A 127 -3.76 -6.76 2.51
N ILE A 128 -2.49 -6.48 2.25
CA ILE A 128 -1.95 -5.13 2.05
C ILE A 128 -1.24 -5.08 0.71
N ASP A 129 -1.86 -4.42 -0.27
CA ASP A 129 -1.35 -4.28 -1.63
C ASP A 129 -0.89 -2.84 -1.90
N ILE A 130 0.29 -2.64 -2.50
CA ILE A 130 0.65 -1.34 -3.07
C ILE A 130 -0.01 -1.23 -4.45
N LEU A 131 -1.05 -0.41 -4.56
CA LEU A 131 -1.81 -0.22 -5.79
C LEU A 131 -1.08 0.69 -6.78
N SER A 132 -0.50 1.78 -6.29
CA SER A 132 0.36 2.67 -7.05
C SER A 132 1.37 3.37 -6.15
N TYR A 133 2.47 3.84 -6.75
CA TYR A 133 3.52 4.58 -6.08
C TYR A 133 3.99 5.71 -6.98
N ALA A 134 3.60 6.94 -6.68
CA ALA A 134 3.83 8.10 -7.54
C ALA A 134 3.48 7.77 -9.01
N ASN A 135 4.37 8.10 -9.94
CA ASN A 135 4.22 7.77 -11.37
C ASN A 135 5.10 6.57 -11.77
N VAL A 136 5.48 5.72 -10.81
CA VAL A 136 6.36 4.57 -11.08
C VAL A 136 5.59 3.52 -11.85
N VAL A 137 6.21 3.06 -12.95
CA VAL A 137 5.80 1.89 -13.72
C VAL A 137 6.96 0.89 -13.66
N SER A 138 6.69 -0.32 -13.21
CA SER A 138 7.68 -1.38 -13.02
C SER A 138 7.10 -2.74 -13.35
N ASP A 139 7.82 -3.53 -14.12
CA ASP A 139 7.49 -4.93 -14.44
C ASP A 139 8.26 -5.91 -13.53
N ASP A 140 8.85 -5.43 -12.42
CA ASP A 140 9.55 -6.29 -11.47
C ASP A 140 8.57 -7.35 -10.92
N PRO A 141 8.88 -8.65 -11.04
CA PRO A 141 7.99 -9.73 -10.59
C PRO A 141 7.78 -9.74 -9.07
N VAL A 142 8.65 -9.10 -8.28
CA VAL A 142 8.49 -8.96 -6.83
C VAL A 142 7.52 -7.83 -6.51
N LEU A 143 7.57 -6.73 -7.27
CA LEU A 143 6.69 -5.59 -7.10
C LEU A 143 6.39 -4.94 -8.45
N THR A 144 5.36 -5.44 -9.12
CA THR A 144 4.82 -4.82 -10.32
C THR A 144 4.01 -3.58 -9.96
N LEU A 145 4.34 -2.44 -10.54
CA LEU A 145 3.65 -1.17 -10.31
C LEU A 145 3.22 -0.52 -11.64
N PRO A 146 2.01 0.03 -11.72
CA PRO A 146 0.94 -0.13 -10.72
C PRO A 146 0.54 -1.59 -10.56
N HIS A 147 -0.15 -1.92 -9.46
CA HIS A 147 -0.60 -3.29 -9.19
C HIS A 147 -1.31 -3.89 -10.42
N PRO A 148 -0.87 -5.06 -10.92
CA PRO A 148 -1.22 -5.55 -12.26
C PRO A 148 -2.72 -5.74 -12.50
N ARG A 149 -3.50 -5.94 -11.43
CA ARG A 149 -4.95 -6.19 -11.50
C ARG A 149 -5.80 -5.09 -10.86
N ALA A 150 -5.23 -3.97 -10.41
CA ALA A 150 -6.01 -2.89 -9.79
C ALA A 150 -7.10 -2.36 -10.72
N HIS A 151 -6.79 -2.23 -12.01
CA HIS A 151 -7.68 -1.70 -13.03
C HIS A 151 -8.86 -2.61 -13.40
N GLU A 152 -8.89 -3.85 -12.91
CA GLU A 152 -9.94 -4.85 -13.20
C GLU A 152 -10.88 -5.07 -12.00
N ARG A 153 -10.57 -4.47 -10.84
CA ARG A 153 -11.21 -4.80 -9.57
C ARG A 153 -12.09 -3.66 -9.06
N GLY A 154 -13.41 -3.81 -9.17
CA GLY A 154 -14.36 -2.82 -8.66
C GLY A 154 -14.19 -2.51 -7.17
N PHE A 155 -13.85 -3.53 -6.36
CA PHE A 155 -13.60 -3.38 -4.91
C PHE A 155 -12.30 -2.64 -4.55
N VAL A 156 -11.42 -2.41 -5.52
CA VAL A 156 -10.25 -1.53 -5.41
C VAL A 156 -10.59 -0.13 -5.92
N LEU A 157 -11.21 -0.05 -7.09
CA LEU A 157 -11.45 1.23 -7.78
C LEU A 157 -12.53 2.07 -7.11
N ALA A 158 -13.60 1.45 -6.55
CA ALA A 158 -14.68 2.19 -5.91
C ALA A 158 -14.19 2.92 -4.64
N PRO A 159 -13.56 2.26 -3.64
CA PRO A 159 -13.01 2.98 -2.49
C PRO A 159 -11.90 3.96 -2.87
N TRP A 160 -11.10 3.66 -3.90
CA TRP A 160 -10.07 4.60 -4.36
C TRP A 160 -10.69 5.87 -4.95
N HIS A 161 -11.72 5.74 -5.81
CA HIS A 161 -12.43 6.88 -6.36
C HIS A 161 -13.08 7.75 -5.28
N ASP A 162 -13.63 7.14 -4.24
CA ASP A 162 -14.27 7.88 -3.15
C ASP A 162 -13.26 8.72 -2.34
N VAL A 163 -12.06 8.20 -2.12
CA VAL A 163 -11.03 8.92 -1.35
C VAL A 163 -10.23 9.90 -2.20
N ASP A 164 -10.16 9.70 -3.52
CA ASP A 164 -9.48 10.58 -4.48
C ASP A 164 -10.19 10.51 -5.85
N PRO A 165 -11.23 11.34 -6.07
CA PRO A 165 -11.98 11.36 -7.32
C PRO A 165 -11.17 11.74 -8.56
N GLU A 166 -10.04 12.45 -8.38
CA GLU A 166 -9.14 12.87 -9.46
C GLU A 166 -7.98 11.88 -9.70
N ALA A 167 -8.00 10.75 -9.00
CA ALA A 167 -6.93 9.76 -9.07
C ALA A 167 -6.69 9.23 -10.48
N GLN A 168 -5.41 9.03 -10.79
CA GLN A 168 -4.96 8.40 -12.02
C GLN A 168 -4.15 7.15 -11.72
N LEU A 169 -4.40 6.09 -12.46
CA LEU A 169 -3.60 4.88 -12.45
C LEU A 169 -2.54 4.99 -13.55
N PRO A 170 -1.24 5.09 -13.21
CA PRO A 170 -0.18 5.29 -14.19
C PRO A 170 -0.25 4.29 -15.36
N GLY A 171 -0.25 4.80 -16.60
CA GLY A 171 -0.33 3.99 -17.82
C GLY A 171 -1.69 3.35 -18.11
N ARG A 172 -2.75 3.67 -17.32
CA ARG A 172 -4.10 3.07 -17.47
C ARG A 172 -5.24 4.08 -17.60
N GLY A 173 -5.06 5.33 -17.17
CA GLY A 173 -6.10 6.37 -17.21
C GLY A 173 -6.63 6.75 -15.83
N THR A 174 -7.75 7.47 -15.78
CA THR A 174 -8.35 7.89 -14.53
C THR A 174 -9.06 6.74 -13.81
N VAL A 175 -9.04 6.75 -12.47
CA VAL A 175 -9.75 5.75 -11.66
C VAL A 175 -11.25 5.80 -11.95
N ALA A 176 -11.82 6.98 -12.20
CA ALA A 176 -13.22 7.16 -12.58
C ALA A 176 -13.59 6.42 -13.89
N GLU A 177 -12.77 6.56 -14.96
CA GLU A 177 -12.99 5.86 -16.23
C GLU A 177 -12.85 4.34 -16.08
N LEU A 178 -11.85 3.89 -15.33
CA LEU A 178 -11.64 2.47 -15.04
C LEU A 178 -12.80 1.88 -14.24
N LEU A 179 -13.28 2.60 -13.21
CA LEU A 179 -14.43 2.18 -12.41
C LEU A 179 -15.70 2.06 -13.25
N ALA A 180 -15.93 3.00 -14.17
CA ALA A 180 -17.06 2.95 -15.08
C ALA A 180 -17.03 1.77 -16.07
N ALA A 181 -15.84 1.20 -16.31
CA ALA A 181 -15.62 0.10 -17.26
C ALA A 181 -15.68 -1.29 -16.62
N VAL A 182 -15.63 -1.41 -15.28
CA VAL A 182 -15.64 -2.70 -14.57
C VAL A 182 -16.99 -2.96 -13.88
N SER A 183 -17.29 -4.24 -13.61
CA SER A 183 -18.45 -4.59 -12.78
C SER A 183 -18.20 -4.23 -11.32
N THR A 184 -19.20 -3.60 -10.72
CA THR A 184 -19.28 -3.33 -9.27
C THR A 184 -20.35 -4.19 -8.60
N GLU A 185 -20.81 -5.25 -9.27
CA GLU A 185 -21.77 -6.19 -8.69
C GLU A 185 -21.17 -6.82 -7.43
N GLY A 186 -21.96 -6.82 -6.34
CA GLY A 186 -21.51 -7.31 -5.03
C GLY A 186 -20.52 -6.39 -4.29
N VAL A 187 -20.24 -5.20 -4.81
CA VAL A 187 -19.39 -4.18 -4.16
C VAL A 187 -20.30 -3.16 -3.48
N GLN A 188 -20.35 -3.12 -2.15
CA GLN A 188 -21.28 -2.31 -1.37
C GLN A 188 -20.55 -1.43 -0.36
N ALA A 189 -20.76 -0.11 -0.44
CA ALA A 189 -20.27 0.81 0.59
C ALA A 189 -21.02 0.58 1.92
N ARG A 190 -20.27 0.53 3.01
CA ARG A 190 -20.78 0.32 4.37
C ARG A 190 -20.78 1.65 5.12
N ALA A 191 -21.85 2.44 4.93
CA ALA A 191 -22.01 3.75 5.58
C ALA A 191 -22.12 3.68 7.12
N ASP A 192 -22.36 2.49 7.67
CA ASP A 192 -22.40 2.19 9.10
C ASP A 192 -21.02 1.91 9.72
N LEU A 193 -19.96 1.80 8.88
CA LEU A 193 -18.59 1.50 9.28
C LEU A 193 -17.66 2.66 8.89
N GLU A 194 -16.78 3.04 9.80
CA GLU A 194 -15.84 4.13 9.58
C GLU A 194 -14.44 3.73 10.03
N LEU A 195 -13.45 4.02 9.19
CA LEU A 195 -12.03 3.99 9.55
C LEU A 195 -11.60 5.41 9.93
N ARG A 196 -10.90 5.51 11.06
CA ARG A 196 -10.40 6.78 11.56
C ARG A 196 -8.98 7.01 11.07
N LEU A 197 -8.69 8.27 10.71
CA LEU A 197 -7.30 8.68 10.52
C LEU A 197 -6.58 8.66 11.85
N PRO A 198 -5.36 8.10 11.91
CA PRO A 198 -4.50 8.22 13.09
C PRO A 198 -4.21 9.70 13.41
N GLU A 199 -4.08 10.02 14.70
CA GLU A 199 -3.78 11.38 15.19
C GLU A 199 -2.30 11.77 14.97
#